data_233464a2f99b677ba52fab3eca97877f
#
_entry.id   233464a2f99b677ba52fab3eca97877f
#
_cell.length_a   1.000
_cell.length_b   1.000
_cell.length_c   1.000
_cell.angle_alpha   90.00
_cell.angle_beta   90.00
_cell.angle_gamma   90.00
#
_symmetry.space_group_name_H-M   'P 1'
#
loop_
_entity.id
_entity.type
_entity.pdbx_description
1 polymer ?
#
loop_
_entity_poly.entity_id
_entity_poly.type
_entity_poly.pdbx_seq_one_letter_code
_entity_poly.pdbx_strand_id
1 'polypeptide(L)'
;MATAVAHYAAAAATDRGRKRPSNEDAFGLSVEHGVYVVCDGMGGAAAGEIASSLAVDEMMRLLTSRDGAHTLIDDAEEAVASANAGIYLRAQHSHNLSGMGTTLVTLLVEDGRGWMINVGDSRGYRMRNSRLEQITLDHSLVEEQVRMGRMDRLEAQRSPFKNVITRALGTQSSVTPDVFELENEPGDLFLLCSDGLTRELADPTIEWILKLDLPLPEMCARLVEAANDAGGHDNITCLLVRAEA
;
A
#
# COMPACT_ATOMS: atom_id res chain seq x y z
N MET A 1 30.04 -16.12 3.70
CA MET A 1 30.18 -14.70 3.31
C MET A 1 29.23 -13.95 4.20
N ALA A 2 29.68 -12.92 4.93
CA ALA A 2 28.76 -12.10 5.72
C ALA A 2 27.80 -11.42 4.75
N THR A 3 26.53 -11.69 4.84
CA THR A 3 25.48 -10.93 4.16
C THR A 3 25.62 -9.49 4.66
N ALA A 4 25.94 -8.57 3.76
CA ALA A 4 25.92 -7.15 4.09
C ALA A 4 24.50 -6.84 4.59
N VAL A 5 24.41 -6.25 5.77
CA VAL A 5 23.14 -5.74 6.28
C VAL A 5 22.71 -4.67 5.30
N ALA A 6 21.66 -4.90 4.55
CA ALA A 6 21.14 -3.92 3.61
C ALA A 6 20.63 -2.72 4.41
N HIS A 7 21.19 -1.54 4.15
CA HIS A 7 20.63 -0.30 4.67
C HIS A 7 19.48 0.12 3.77
N TYR A 8 18.44 0.66 4.38
CA TYR A 8 17.28 1.16 3.63
C TYR A 8 17.12 2.66 3.87
N ALA A 9 16.76 3.37 2.80
CA ALA A 9 16.32 4.76 2.88
C ALA A 9 14.86 4.81 2.43
N ALA A 10 14.05 5.66 3.05
CA ALA A 10 12.64 5.76 2.70
C ALA A 10 12.16 7.21 2.70
N ALA A 11 11.16 7.50 1.87
CA ALA A 11 10.41 8.75 1.87
C ALA A 11 8.96 8.48 1.47
N ALA A 12 8.05 9.34 1.93
CA ALA A 12 6.66 9.27 1.57
C ALA A 12 6.11 10.66 1.25
N ALA A 13 5.06 10.70 0.44
CA ALA A 13 4.26 11.89 0.21
C ALA A 13 2.80 11.49 0.10
N THR A 14 1.93 12.35 0.62
CA THR A 14 0.48 12.21 0.51
C THR A 14 -0.13 13.55 0.14
N ASP A 15 -1.17 13.53 -0.68
CA ASP A 15 -1.92 14.72 -1.09
C ASP A 15 -3.40 14.37 -1.20
N ARG A 16 -4.25 15.32 -0.86
CA ARG A 16 -5.71 15.16 -0.94
C ARG A 16 -6.23 14.97 -2.36
N GLY A 17 -5.43 15.32 -3.36
CA GLY A 17 -5.88 15.43 -4.75
C GLY A 17 -6.66 16.72 -5.01
N ARG A 18 -7.24 16.80 -6.21
CA ARG A 18 -7.94 18.02 -6.69
C ARG A 18 -9.46 17.96 -6.48
N LYS A 19 -10.00 16.78 -6.20
CA LYS A 19 -11.47 16.55 -6.18
C LYS A 19 -12.04 16.18 -4.82
N ARG A 20 -11.24 15.59 -3.94
CA ARG A 20 -11.70 15.12 -2.64
C ARG A 20 -11.74 16.27 -1.61
N PRO A 21 -12.70 16.29 -0.66
CA PRO A 21 -12.77 17.29 0.39
C PRO A 21 -11.75 17.06 1.52
N SER A 22 -11.39 15.81 1.78
CA SER A 22 -10.46 15.34 2.81
C SER A 22 -9.46 14.35 2.25
N ASN A 23 -8.41 14.05 3.01
CA ASN A 23 -7.50 12.96 2.72
C ASN A 23 -7.83 11.80 3.65
N GLU A 24 -8.24 10.67 3.08
CA GLU A 24 -8.59 9.45 3.80
C GLU A 24 -7.46 8.40 3.72
N ASP A 25 -6.37 8.71 3.00
CA ASP A 25 -5.16 7.91 2.99
C ASP A 25 -4.34 8.11 4.27
N ALA A 26 -3.65 7.06 4.70
CA ALA A 26 -2.67 7.11 5.77
C ALA A 26 -1.42 6.30 5.40
N PHE A 27 -0.27 6.67 5.96
CA PHE A 27 0.95 5.89 5.83
C PHE A 27 1.76 5.88 7.12
N GLY A 28 2.60 4.86 7.29
CA GLY A 28 3.57 4.75 8.36
C GLY A 28 4.88 4.19 7.83
N LEU A 29 6.00 4.62 8.42
CA LEU A 29 7.31 4.08 8.08
C LEU A 29 8.24 4.07 9.29
N SER A 30 9.03 3.01 9.39
CA SER A 30 10.14 2.89 10.32
C SER A 30 11.30 2.20 9.63
N VAL A 31 12.31 2.98 9.26
CA VAL A 31 13.53 2.45 8.63
C VAL A 31 14.28 1.54 9.61
N GLU A 32 14.30 1.90 10.90
CA GLU A 32 14.95 1.13 11.96
C GLU A 32 14.39 -0.29 12.08
N HIS A 33 13.07 -0.43 11.94
CA HIS A 33 12.37 -1.72 12.09
C HIS A 33 12.03 -2.37 10.75
N GLY A 34 12.37 -1.74 9.63
CA GLY A 34 12.07 -2.25 8.30
C GLY A 34 10.57 -2.36 7.99
N VAL A 35 9.75 -1.43 8.50
CA VAL A 35 8.28 -1.45 8.37
C VAL A 35 7.79 -0.26 7.58
N TYR A 36 7.04 -0.50 6.51
CA TYR A 36 6.50 0.53 5.61
C TYR A 36 5.07 0.18 5.22
N VAL A 37 4.13 1.09 5.46
CA VAL A 37 2.69 0.85 5.35
C VAL A 37 2.01 1.98 4.60
N VAL A 38 1.09 1.65 3.69
CA VAL A 38 0.14 2.59 3.06
C VAL A 38 -1.25 1.99 3.16
N CYS A 39 -2.21 2.81 3.54
CA CYS A 39 -3.62 2.47 3.70
C CYS A 39 -4.48 3.53 3.01
N ASP A 40 -5.46 3.11 2.21
CA ASP A 40 -6.46 3.94 1.55
C ASP A 40 -7.81 3.70 2.22
N GLY A 41 -8.31 4.74 2.86
CA GLY A 41 -9.51 4.67 3.69
C GLY A 41 -10.80 4.84 2.87
N MET A 42 -11.81 4.06 3.19
CA MET A 42 -13.13 4.13 2.55
C MET A 42 -14.27 4.11 3.56
N GLY A 43 -15.42 4.70 3.20
CA GLY A 43 -16.61 4.74 4.05
C GLY A 43 -17.20 6.13 4.26
N GLY A 44 -16.76 7.12 3.46
CA GLY A 44 -17.16 8.52 3.52
C GLY A 44 -16.33 9.35 4.50
N ALA A 45 -16.30 10.67 4.31
CA ALA A 45 -15.31 11.64 4.68
C ALA A 45 -14.63 11.54 6.08
N ALA A 46 -15.26 11.02 7.09
CA ALA A 46 -14.64 10.85 8.42
C ALA A 46 -14.34 9.38 8.74
N ALA A 47 -15.04 8.46 8.10
CA ALA A 47 -14.95 7.05 8.42
C ALA A 47 -13.73 6.40 7.76
N GLY A 48 -13.41 6.78 6.51
CA GLY A 48 -12.23 6.32 5.81
C GLY A 48 -10.93 6.75 6.48
N GLU A 49 -10.80 8.04 6.83
CA GLU A 49 -9.64 8.58 7.56
C GLU A 49 -9.39 7.84 8.89
N ILE A 50 -10.47 7.55 9.63
CA ILE A 50 -10.36 6.80 10.88
C ILE A 50 -9.89 5.36 10.62
N ALA A 51 -10.42 4.70 9.60
CA ALA A 51 -10.07 3.32 9.29
C ALA A 51 -8.60 3.19 8.85
N SER A 52 -8.14 4.04 7.94
CA SER A 52 -6.76 4.03 7.46
C SER A 52 -5.75 4.36 8.57
N SER A 53 -6.05 5.39 9.39
CA SER A 53 -5.21 5.74 10.53
C SER A 53 -5.12 4.62 11.56
N LEU A 54 -6.26 3.99 11.91
CA LEU A 54 -6.25 2.85 12.84
C LEU A 54 -5.43 1.66 12.31
N ALA A 55 -5.52 1.38 11.00
CA ALA A 55 -4.73 0.31 10.41
C ALA A 55 -3.23 0.60 10.49
N VAL A 56 -2.82 1.82 10.09
CA VAL A 56 -1.41 2.23 10.16
C VAL A 56 -0.90 2.20 11.60
N ASP A 57 -1.64 2.79 12.54
CA ASP A 57 -1.25 2.85 13.96
C ASP A 57 -1.05 1.44 14.54
N GLU A 58 -1.97 0.52 14.26
CA GLU A 58 -1.90 -0.83 14.79
C GLU A 58 -0.76 -1.65 14.15
N MET A 59 -0.58 -1.56 12.83
CA MET A 59 0.55 -2.17 12.13
C MET A 59 1.89 -1.65 12.67
N MET A 60 2.05 -0.34 12.77
CA MET A 60 3.26 0.27 13.28
C MET A 60 3.50 -0.13 14.74
N ARG A 61 2.47 -0.06 15.60
CA ARG A 61 2.57 -0.40 17.02
C ARG A 61 3.07 -1.84 17.24
N LEU A 62 2.48 -2.82 16.55
CA LEU A 62 2.84 -4.23 16.74
C LEU A 62 4.19 -4.56 16.11
N LEU A 63 4.44 -4.10 14.90
CA LEU A 63 5.64 -4.46 14.15
C LEU A 63 6.92 -3.73 14.60
N THR A 64 6.80 -2.56 15.25
CA THR A 64 7.96 -1.87 15.82
C THR A 64 8.24 -2.24 17.28
N SER A 65 7.35 -2.97 17.94
CA SER A 65 7.51 -3.42 19.34
C SER A 65 7.73 -4.94 19.48
N ARG A 66 8.09 -5.61 18.38
CA ARG A 66 8.36 -7.05 18.36
C ARG A 66 9.45 -7.44 19.36
N ASP A 67 9.26 -8.55 20.04
CA ASP A 67 10.26 -9.15 20.93
C ASP A 67 11.10 -10.24 20.27
N GLY A 68 10.80 -10.58 19.00
CA GLY A 68 11.46 -11.62 18.23
C GLY A 68 11.08 -13.05 18.63
N ALA A 69 10.01 -13.24 19.38
CA ALA A 69 9.54 -14.57 19.77
C ALA A 69 8.91 -15.35 18.60
N HIS A 70 8.40 -14.64 17.61
CA HIS A 70 7.78 -15.18 16.39
C HIS A 70 8.50 -14.68 15.14
N THR A 71 8.22 -15.30 13.99
CA THR A 71 8.74 -14.81 12.72
C THR A 71 8.09 -13.46 12.36
N LEU A 72 8.78 -12.66 11.54
CA LEU A 72 8.22 -11.38 11.08
C LEU A 72 6.85 -11.53 10.39
N ILE A 73 6.65 -12.65 9.68
CA ILE A 73 5.38 -12.91 8.99
C ILE A 73 4.27 -13.29 9.97
N ASP A 74 4.55 -14.11 10.97
CA ASP A 74 3.54 -14.44 11.99
C ASP A 74 3.07 -13.18 12.72
N ASP A 75 4.02 -12.31 13.12
CA ASP A 75 3.71 -11.03 13.76
C ASP A 75 2.94 -10.09 12.82
N ALA A 76 3.24 -10.11 11.52
CA ALA A 76 2.54 -9.30 10.54
C ALA A 76 1.10 -9.79 10.28
N GLU A 77 0.88 -11.10 10.21
CA GLU A 77 -0.47 -11.66 10.09
C GLU A 77 -1.30 -11.35 11.33
N GLU A 78 -0.71 -11.43 12.54
CA GLU A 78 -1.36 -11.00 13.77
C GLU A 78 -1.70 -9.50 13.76
N ALA A 79 -0.78 -8.66 13.29
CA ALA A 79 -1.01 -7.22 13.18
C ALA A 79 -2.17 -6.90 12.22
N VAL A 80 -2.23 -7.56 11.05
CA VAL A 80 -3.34 -7.44 10.10
C VAL A 80 -4.66 -7.89 10.73
N ALA A 81 -4.68 -9.00 11.43
CA ALA A 81 -5.88 -9.52 12.11
C ALA A 81 -6.35 -8.56 13.21
N SER A 82 -5.42 -8.01 14.00
CA SER A 82 -5.70 -7.03 15.06
C SER A 82 -6.26 -5.73 14.48
N ALA A 83 -5.63 -5.17 13.43
CA ALA A 83 -6.10 -3.97 12.75
C ALA A 83 -7.51 -4.19 12.18
N ASN A 84 -7.74 -5.31 11.48
CA ASN A 84 -9.06 -5.66 10.96
C ASN A 84 -10.12 -5.72 12.06
N ALA A 85 -9.84 -6.43 13.16
CA ALA A 85 -10.79 -6.57 14.26
C ALA A 85 -11.11 -5.22 14.92
N GLY A 86 -10.11 -4.36 15.12
CA GLY A 86 -10.28 -3.02 15.69
C GLY A 86 -11.19 -2.14 14.84
N ILE A 87 -10.97 -2.11 13.52
CA ILE A 87 -11.79 -1.34 12.57
C ILE A 87 -13.21 -1.92 12.51
N TYR A 88 -13.34 -3.25 12.35
CA TYR A 88 -14.63 -3.93 12.27
C TYR A 88 -15.49 -3.66 13.51
N LEU A 89 -14.96 -3.86 14.72
CA LEU A 89 -15.68 -3.61 15.96
C LEU A 89 -16.10 -2.16 16.10
N ARG A 90 -15.25 -1.20 15.74
CA ARG A 90 -15.55 0.21 15.81
C ARG A 90 -16.66 0.60 14.82
N ALA A 91 -16.68 0.00 13.62
CA ALA A 91 -17.75 0.17 12.62
C ALA A 91 -19.11 -0.35 13.14
N GLN A 92 -19.11 -1.46 13.90
CA GLN A 92 -20.33 -2.03 14.47
C GLN A 92 -20.90 -1.20 15.62
N HIS A 93 -20.06 -0.50 16.39
CA HIS A 93 -20.47 0.26 17.57
C HIS A 93 -20.88 1.70 17.28
N SER A 94 -20.71 2.20 16.05
CA SER A 94 -21.00 3.59 15.68
C SER A 94 -21.69 3.68 14.34
N HIS A 95 -22.95 4.17 14.34
CA HIS A 95 -23.70 4.38 13.11
C HIS A 95 -22.99 5.32 12.11
N ASN A 96 -22.25 6.31 12.62
CA ASN A 96 -21.50 7.26 11.79
C ASN A 96 -20.26 6.64 11.14
N LEU A 97 -19.83 5.47 11.61
CA LEU A 97 -18.67 4.74 11.10
C LEU A 97 -19.08 3.42 10.43
N SER A 98 -20.39 3.22 10.24
CA SER A 98 -20.90 2.00 9.60
C SER A 98 -20.36 1.86 8.19
N GLY A 99 -19.77 0.69 7.89
CA GLY A 99 -19.19 0.40 6.59
C GLY A 99 -17.81 1.02 6.34
N MET A 100 -17.17 1.61 7.36
CA MET A 100 -15.78 2.02 7.23
C MET A 100 -14.87 0.82 6.99
N GLY A 101 -13.83 1.04 6.20
CA GLY A 101 -12.79 0.07 5.92
C GLY A 101 -11.58 0.76 5.34
N THR A 102 -10.54 -0.01 5.07
CA THR A 102 -9.34 0.50 4.43
C THR A 102 -8.62 -0.60 3.68
N THR A 103 -7.88 -0.23 2.66
CA THR A 103 -6.86 -1.10 2.07
C THR A 103 -5.66 -1.20 3.01
N LEU A 104 -4.76 -2.11 2.70
CA LEU A 104 -3.44 -2.22 3.31
C LEU A 104 -2.45 -2.69 2.25
N VAL A 105 -1.37 -1.98 2.04
CA VAL A 105 -0.17 -2.49 1.42
C VAL A 105 1.03 -2.22 2.31
N THR A 106 1.79 -3.26 2.60
CA THR A 106 2.92 -3.18 3.54
C THR A 106 4.15 -3.83 2.92
N LEU A 107 5.30 -3.18 3.04
CA LEU A 107 6.62 -3.79 2.82
C LEU A 107 7.28 -3.99 4.18
N LEU A 108 7.73 -5.20 4.43
CA LEU A 108 8.56 -5.57 5.57
C LEU A 108 9.93 -6.01 5.07
N VAL A 109 10.98 -5.57 5.74
CA VAL A 109 12.35 -5.97 5.40
C VAL A 109 13.12 -6.37 6.65
N GLU A 110 13.75 -7.55 6.62
CA GLU A 110 14.55 -8.08 7.71
C GLU A 110 15.66 -8.96 7.11
N ASP A 111 16.88 -8.77 7.53
CA ASP A 111 18.05 -9.60 7.15
C ASP A 111 18.23 -9.83 5.64
N GLY A 112 17.96 -8.81 4.81
CA GLY A 112 18.08 -8.87 3.35
C GLY A 112 16.91 -9.57 2.64
N ARG A 113 15.92 -10.02 3.38
CA ARG A 113 14.63 -10.51 2.86
C ARG A 113 13.58 -9.42 2.88
N GLY A 114 12.59 -9.55 2.02
CA GLY A 114 11.44 -8.67 2.00
C GLY A 114 10.13 -9.44 1.92
N TRP A 115 9.07 -8.84 2.39
CA TRP A 115 7.71 -9.35 2.23
C TRP A 115 6.78 -8.20 1.89
N MET A 116 6.01 -8.34 0.82
CA MET A 116 4.86 -7.48 0.59
C MET A 116 3.59 -8.17 1.04
N ILE A 117 2.78 -7.44 1.81
CA ILE A 117 1.50 -7.91 2.33
C ILE A 117 0.42 -6.99 1.78
N ASN A 118 -0.64 -7.56 1.23
CA ASN A 118 -1.69 -6.80 0.57
C ASN A 118 -3.10 -7.21 0.99
N VAL A 119 -3.94 -6.19 1.23
CA VAL A 119 -5.41 -6.30 1.34
C VAL A 119 -6.01 -5.10 0.62
N GLY A 120 -6.69 -5.31 -0.50
CA GLY A 120 -7.30 -4.24 -1.29
C GLY A 120 -6.63 -4.03 -2.63
N ASP A 121 -6.78 -2.84 -3.19
CA ASP A 121 -6.29 -2.43 -4.50
C ASP A 121 -5.20 -1.33 -4.45
N SER A 122 -4.72 -0.99 -3.25
CA SER A 122 -3.42 -0.33 -3.09
C SER A 122 -2.31 -1.26 -3.54
N ARG A 123 -1.27 -0.71 -4.17
CA ARG A 123 -0.28 -1.52 -4.87
C ARG A 123 1.12 -1.41 -4.30
N GLY A 124 1.84 -2.53 -4.36
CA GLY A 124 3.27 -2.60 -4.13
C GLY A 124 4.02 -2.99 -5.40
N TYR A 125 5.04 -2.22 -5.71
CA TYR A 125 5.91 -2.42 -6.87
C TYR A 125 7.36 -2.59 -6.44
N ARG A 126 8.14 -3.26 -7.29
CA ARG A 126 9.60 -3.27 -7.23
C ARG A 126 10.16 -2.75 -8.55
N MET A 127 11.13 -1.86 -8.46
CA MET A 127 11.97 -1.45 -9.57
C MET A 127 13.35 -2.05 -9.41
N ARG A 128 13.73 -2.90 -10.33
CA ARG A 128 15.05 -3.56 -10.42
C ARG A 128 15.55 -3.50 -11.85
N ASN A 129 16.82 -3.17 -12.04
CA ASN A 129 17.43 -3.07 -13.38
C ASN A 129 16.63 -2.15 -14.35
N SER A 130 16.16 -1.02 -13.83
CA SER A 130 15.35 -0.04 -14.59
C SER A 130 14.03 -0.61 -15.12
N ARG A 131 13.47 -1.65 -14.53
CA ARG A 131 12.18 -2.23 -14.86
C ARG A 131 11.26 -2.22 -13.64
N LEU A 132 10.08 -1.63 -13.81
CA LEU A 132 9.02 -1.65 -12.80
C LEU A 132 8.19 -2.94 -12.92
N GLU A 133 7.92 -3.57 -11.79
CA GLU A 133 7.11 -4.77 -11.68
C GLU A 133 6.11 -4.60 -10.53
N GLN A 134 4.82 -4.77 -10.80
CA GLN A 134 3.81 -4.87 -9.76
C GLN A 134 3.95 -6.23 -9.07
N ILE A 135 4.15 -6.21 -7.76
CA ILE A 135 4.29 -7.42 -6.93
C ILE A 135 2.94 -7.87 -6.40
N THR A 136 2.13 -6.93 -5.92
CA THR A 136 0.82 -7.22 -5.34
C THR A 136 -0.22 -7.50 -6.43
N LEU A 137 -1.28 -8.19 -6.04
CA LEU A 137 -2.46 -8.41 -6.89
C LEU A 137 -3.64 -7.64 -6.31
N ASP A 138 -4.31 -6.85 -7.14
CA ASP A 138 -5.45 -6.07 -6.67
C ASP A 138 -6.62 -6.97 -6.26
N HIS A 139 -7.19 -6.75 -5.09
CA HIS A 139 -8.44 -7.37 -4.67
C HIS A 139 -9.61 -6.54 -5.19
N SER A 140 -9.79 -6.55 -6.50
CA SER A 140 -10.89 -5.87 -7.18
C SER A 140 -11.70 -6.84 -8.04
N LEU A 141 -12.98 -6.52 -8.26
CA LEU A 141 -13.88 -7.35 -9.04
C LEU A 141 -13.35 -7.57 -10.47
N VAL A 142 -12.80 -6.52 -11.08
CA VAL A 142 -12.28 -6.60 -12.46
C VAL A 142 -11.02 -7.45 -12.53
N GLU A 143 -10.11 -7.35 -11.56
CA GLU A 143 -8.89 -8.16 -11.56
C GLU A 143 -9.21 -9.64 -11.33
N GLU A 144 -10.20 -9.96 -10.52
CA GLU A 144 -10.70 -11.34 -10.38
C GLU A 144 -11.27 -11.88 -11.70
N GLN A 145 -12.03 -11.07 -12.45
CA GLN A 145 -12.55 -11.48 -13.74
C GLN A 145 -11.44 -11.68 -14.79
N VAL A 146 -10.40 -10.84 -14.76
CA VAL A 146 -9.22 -11.00 -15.63
C VAL A 146 -8.48 -12.30 -15.29
N ARG A 147 -8.24 -12.59 -14.02
CA ARG A 147 -7.57 -13.84 -13.58
C ARG A 147 -8.38 -15.09 -13.95
N MET A 148 -9.70 -15.00 -13.93
CA MET A 148 -10.58 -16.08 -14.36
C MET A 148 -10.68 -16.22 -15.88
N GLY A 149 -10.02 -15.36 -16.68
CA GLY A 149 -10.12 -15.32 -18.14
C GLY A 149 -11.48 -14.90 -18.67
N ARG A 150 -12.31 -14.23 -17.85
CA ARG A 150 -13.66 -13.77 -18.19
C ARG A 150 -13.70 -12.34 -18.73
N MET A 151 -12.60 -11.63 -18.59
CA MET A 151 -12.42 -10.24 -19.01
C MET A 151 -10.96 -10.04 -19.43
N ASP A 152 -10.72 -9.27 -20.49
CA ASP A 152 -9.37 -8.85 -20.82
C ASP A 152 -8.97 -7.57 -20.05
N ARG A 153 -7.65 -7.24 -20.03
CA ARG A 153 -7.15 -6.06 -19.28
C ARG A 153 -7.70 -4.74 -19.83
N LEU A 154 -8.00 -4.66 -21.14
CA LEU A 154 -8.54 -3.44 -21.72
C LEU A 154 -10.02 -3.25 -21.34
N GLU A 155 -10.78 -4.34 -21.31
CA GLU A 155 -12.15 -4.36 -20.81
C GLU A 155 -12.20 -4.00 -19.33
N ALA A 156 -11.30 -4.53 -18.51
CA ALA A 156 -11.18 -4.22 -17.08
C ALA A 156 -10.98 -2.71 -16.84
N GLN A 157 -10.07 -2.07 -17.56
CA GLN A 157 -9.80 -0.64 -17.45
C GLN A 157 -11.02 0.23 -17.80
N ARG A 158 -11.90 -0.23 -18.67
CA ARG A 158 -13.11 0.49 -19.12
C ARG A 158 -14.36 0.11 -18.34
N SER A 159 -14.26 -0.88 -17.46
CA SER A 159 -15.39 -1.39 -16.69
C SER A 159 -15.94 -0.31 -15.73
N PRO A 160 -17.26 -0.15 -15.62
CA PRO A 160 -17.87 0.69 -14.58
C PRO A 160 -17.62 0.15 -13.17
N PHE A 161 -17.18 -1.10 -13.04
CA PHE A 161 -16.89 -1.78 -11.78
C PHE A 161 -15.39 -1.81 -11.44
N LYS A 162 -14.55 -1.07 -12.18
CA LYS A 162 -13.10 -1.07 -11.98
C LYS A 162 -12.65 -0.66 -10.55
N ASN A 163 -13.49 0.11 -9.84
CA ASN A 163 -13.23 0.59 -8.49
C ASN A 163 -13.94 -0.25 -7.41
N VAL A 164 -14.49 -1.43 -7.76
CA VAL A 164 -15.16 -2.29 -6.78
C VAL A 164 -14.13 -3.20 -6.14
N ILE A 165 -13.80 -2.90 -4.87
CA ILE A 165 -12.89 -3.70 -4.04
C ILE A 165 -13.63 -4.92 -3.51
N THR A 166 -12.98 -6.09 -3.54
CA THR A 166 -13.55 -7.37 -3.06
C THR A 166 -13.03 -7.76 -1.68
N ARG A 167 -11.95 -7.12 -1.21
CA ARG A 167 -11.34 -7.39 0.10
C ARG A 167 -10.77 -6.09 0.70
N ALA A 168 -11.13 -5.79 1.96
CA ALA A 168 -10.63 -4.65 2.70
C ALA A 168 -10.65 -4.91 4.21
N LEU A 169 -9.79 -4.26 4.98
CA LEU A 169 -9.82 -4.30 6.44
C LEU A 169 -11.09 -3.65 6.97
N GLY A 170 -11.66 -4.24 8.02
CA GLY A 170 -12.80 -3.69 8.75
C GLY A 170 -14.17 -3.95 8.12
N THR A 171 -14.24 -4.51 6.90
CA THR A 171 -15.51 -4.81 6.22
C THR A 171 -16.12 -6.14 6.63
N GLN A 172 -15.30 -7.07 7.12
CA GLN A 172 -15.71 -8.39 7.61
C GLN A 172 -15.01 -8.68 8.95
N SER A 173 -15.55 -9.63 9.72
CA SER A 173 -14.98 -10.01 11.02
C SER A 173 -13.58 -10.60 10.95
N SER A 174 -13.19 -11.12 9.80
CA SER A 174 -11.84 -11.64 9.53
C SER A 174 -11.45 -11.32 8.09
N VAL A 175 -10.14 -11.23 7.85
CA VAL A 175 -9.55 -11.00 6.54
C VAL A 175 -8.28 -11.85 6.42
N THR A 176 -8.00 -12.34 5.23
CA THR A 176 -6.75 -13.03 4.91
C THR A 176 -5.95 -12.15 3.96
N PRO A 177 -4.76 -11.67 4.35
CA PRO A 177 -3.90 -10.92 3.45
C PRO A 177 -3.25 -11.85 2.40
N ASP A 178 -2.88 -11.30 1.26
CA ASP A 178 -1.93 -11.95 0.36
C ASP A 178 -0.51 -11.57 0.80
N VAL A 179 0.41 -12.54 0.80
CA VAL A 179 1.81 -12.37 1.22
C VAL A 179 2.72 -12.77 0.07
N PHE A 180 3.65 -11.90 -0.29
CA PHE A 180 4.63 -12.09 -1.38
C PHE A 180 6.03 -12.01 -0.79
N GLU A 181 6.76 -13.12 -0.79
CA GLU A 181 8.16 -13.17 -0.36
C GLU A 181 9.07 -12.60 -1.46
N LEU A 182 10.05 -11.79 -1.06
CA LEU A 182 10.97 -11.09 -1.95
C LEU A 182 12.42 -11.34 -1.51
N GLU A 183 13.27 -11.61 -2.48
CA GLU A 183 14.72 -11.50 -2.30
C GLU A 183 15.14 -10.08 -2.67
N ASN A 184 15.67 -9.34 -1.71
CA ASN A 184 16.09 -7.96 -1.91
C ASN A 184 17.53 -7.90 -2.39
N GLU A 185 17.80 -7.03 -3.37
CA GLU A 185 19.13 -6.74 -3.88
C GLU A 185 19.49 -5.27 -3.65
N PRO A 186 20.78 -4.96 -3.43
CA PRO A 186 21.23 -3.56 -3.42
C PRO A 186 20.82 -2.83 -4.70
N GLY A 187 20.21 -1.65 -4.55
CA GLY A 187 19.70 -0.85 -5.65
C GLY A 187 18.22 -1.09 -5.98
N ASP A 188 17.56 -2.06 -5.36
CA ASP A 188 16.12 -2.18 -5.47
C ASP A 188 15.42 -0.92 -4.95
N LEU A 189 14.40 -0.50 -5.67
CA LEU A 189 13.51 0.57 -5.25
C LEU A 189 12.08 0.03 -5.20
N PHE A 190 11.50 0.04 -4.02
CA PHE A 190 10.11 -0.35 -3.81
C PHE A 190 9.22 0.87 -3.77
N LEU A 191 8.02 0.76 -4.34
CA LEU A 191 6.95 1.75 -4.26
C LEU A 191 5.72 1.10 -3.69
N LEU A 192 5.19 1.67 -2.60
CA LEU A 192 3.85 1.41 -2.11
C LEU A 192 2.98 2.62 -2.42
N CYS A 193 1.77 2.43 -2.90
CA CYS A 193 0.89 3.55 -3.22
C CYS A 193 -0.59 3.20 -3.10
N SER A 194 -1.42 4.21 -2.82
CA SER A 194 -2.87 4.13 -2.97
C SER A 194 -3.26 4.15 -4.45
N ASP A 195 -4.50 3.79 -4.74
CA ASP A 195 -5.04 3.71 -6.08
C ASP A 195 -5.13 5.08 -6.78
N GLY A 196 -5.20 6.17 -6.02
CA GLY A 196 -5.17 7.52 -6.59
C GLY A 196 -3.89 7.85 -7.36
N LEU A 197 -2.77 7.16 -7.09
CA LEU A 197 -1.60 7.27 -7.95
C LEU A 197 -1.80 6.50 -9.27
N THR A 198 -2.21 5.24 -9.18
CA THR A 198 -2.25 4.30 -10.32
C THR A 198 -3.48 4.46 -11.20
N ARG A 199 -4.51 5.16 -10.74
CA ARG A 199 -5.65 5.59 -11.56
C ARG A 199 -5.30 6.75 -12.48
N GLU A 200 -4.39 7.62 -12.04
CA GLU A 200 -3.96 8.80 -12.81
C GLU A 200 -2.72 8.50 -13.67
N LEU A 201 -1.80 7.69 -13.19
CA LEU A 201 -0.55 7.39 -13.86
C LEU A 201 -0.49 5.90 -14.28
N ALA A 202 -0.27 5.68 -15.57
CA ALA A 202 0.03 4.34 -16.05
C ALA A 202 1.45 3.91 -15.62
N ASP A 203 1.67 2.59 -15.45
CA ASP A 203 2.95 2.02 -15.02
C ASP A 203 4.18 2.55 -15.80
N PRO A 204 4.14 2.74 -17.14
CA PRO A 204 5.28 3.33 -17.86
C PRO A 204 5.62 4.77 -17.42
N THR A 205 4.62 5.55 -16.99
CA THR A 205 4.86 6.92 -16.47
C THR A 205 5.49 6.87 -15.09
N ILE A 206 4.99 5.99 -14.22
CA ILE A 206 5.58 5.74 -12.90
C ILE A 206 7.02 5.28 -13.06
N GLU A 207 7.27 4.29 -13.93
CA GLU A 207 8.61 3.77 -14.22
C GLU A 207 9.56 4.88 -14.71
N TRP A 208 9.08 5.76 -15.58
CA TRP A 208 9.88 6.88 -16.06
C TRP A 208 10.28 7.84 -14.94
N ILE A 209 9.35 8.17 -14.02
CA ILE A 209 9.63 9.06 -12.87
C ILE A 209 10.64 8.39 -11.93
N LEU A 210 10.47 7.08 -11.65
CA LEU A 210 11.37 6.33 -10.77
C LEU A 210 12.78 6.14 -11.33
N LYS A 211 12.99 6.36 -12.64
CA LYS A 211 14.31 6.36 -13.29
C LYS A 211 15.06 7.69 -13.18
N LEU A 212 14.40 8.75 -12.74
CA LEU A 212 15.06 10.03 -12.55
C LEU A 212 16.09 9.93 -11.41
N ASP A 213 17.23 10.58 -11.61
CA ASP A 213 18.27 10.66 -10.58
C ASP A 213 17.93 11.76 -9.57
N LEU A 214 16.94 11.48 -8.73
CA LEU A 214 16.41 12.39 -7.71
C LEU A 214 16.51 11.78 -6.31
N PRO A 215 16.63 12.60 -5.26
CA PRO A 215 16.41 12.15 -3.87
C PRO A 215 15.00 11.58 -3.71
N LEU A 216 14.83 10.56 -2.83
CA LEU A 216 13.52 9.92 -2.61
C LEU A 216 12.39 10.91 -2.29
N PRO A 217 12.58 11.95 -1.44
CA PRO A 217 11.51 12.92 -1.16
C PRO A 217 11.06 13.69 -2.41
N GLU A 218 12.01 14.08 -3.28
CA GLU A 218 11.70 14.77 -4.53
C GLU A 218 11.01 13.85 -5.53
N MET A 219 11.39 12.57 -5.56
CA MET A 219 10.77 11.55 -6.40
C MET A 219 9.31 11.30 -5.97
N CYS A 220 9.04 11.19 -4.65
CA CYS A 220 7.67 11.12 -4.12
C CYS A 220 6.86 12.36 -4.51
N ALA A 221 7.41 13.55 -4.31
CA ALA A 221 6.74 14.79 -4.68
C ALA A 221 6.41 14.84 -6.18
N ARG A 222 7.31 14.35 -7.03
CA ARG A 222 7.11 14.29 -8.49
C ARG A 222 6.00 13.32 -8.90
N LEU A 223 5.90 12.17 -8.23
CA LEU A 223 4.80 11.23 -8.45
C LEU A 223 3.45 11.86 -8.10
N VAL A 224 3.36 12.49 -6.94
CA VAL A 224 2.13 13.16 -6.48
C VAL A 224 1.77 14.35 -7.39
N GLU A 225 2.73 15.16 -7.78
CA GLU A 225 2.52 16.28 -8.72
C GLU A 225 1.98 15.77 -10.06
N ALA A 226 2.61 14.76 -10.65
CA ALA A 226 2.19 14.18 -11.92
C ALA A 226 0.78 13.61 -11.87
N ALA A 227 0.39 12.92 -10.78
CA ALA A 227 -0.96 12.40 -10.61
C ALA A 227 -1.98 13.54 -10.45
N ASN A 228 -1.64 14.59 -9.70
CA ASN A 228 -2.46 15.78 -9.58
C ASN A 228 -2.66 16.51 -10.92
N ASP A 229 -1.63 16.58 -11.76
CA ASP A 229 -1.67 17.20 -13.07
C ASP A 229 -2.50 16.36 -14.07
N ALA A 230 -2.53 15.04 -13.91
CA ALA A 230 -3.35 14.13 -14.70
C ALA A 230 -4.84 14.17 -14.33
N GLY A 231 -5.20 14.76 -13.18
CA GLY A 231 -6.58 14.96 -12.78
C GLY A 231 -6.79 15.05 -11.27
N GLY A 232 -6.01 14.31 -10.49
CA GLY A 232 -6.08 14.28 -9.02
C GLY A 232 -7.48 13.95 -8.52
N HIS A 233 -8.11 12.92 -9.10
CA HIS A 233 -9.51 12.60 -8.81
C HIS A 233 -9.69 11.96 -7.43
N ASP A 234 -8.61 11.43 -6.84
CA ASP A 234 -8.61 10.81 -5.53
C ASP A 234 -7.49 11.32 -4.63
N ASN A 235 -7.44 10.84 -3.38
CA ASN A 235 -6.30 10.99 -2.49
C ASN A 235 -5.11 10.23 -3.10
N ILE A 236 -3.90 10.80 -3.02
CA ILE A 236 -2.71 10.28 -3.66
C ILE A 236 -1.64 10.09 -2.61
N THR A 237 -1.28 8.83 -2.34
CA THR A 237 -0.21 8.51 -1.39
C THR A 237 0.81 7.60 -2.04
N CYS A 238 2.08 7.93 -1.89
CA CYS A 238 3.20 7.08 -2.29
C CYS A 238 4.27 7.03 -1.21
N LEU A 239 4.89 5.85 -1.05
CA LEU A 239 6.00 5.60 -0.16
C LEU A 239 7.06 4.85 -0.94
N LEU A 240 8.27 5.40 -0.98
CA LEU A 240 9.43 4.82 -1.64
C LEU A 240 10.41 4.27 -0.61
N VAL A 241 10.95 3.08 -0.87
CA VAL A 241 11.98 2.43 -0.05
C VAL A 241 13.09 1.96 -0.95
N ARG A 242 14.32 2.42 -0.72
CA ARG A 242 15.51 2.03 -1.48
C ARG A 242 16.40 1.13 -0.64
N ALA A 243 16.76 -0.03 -1.18
CA ALA A 243 17.83 -0.87 -0.63
C ALA A 243 19.18 -0.26 -1.04
N GLU A 244 19.93 0.26 -0.08
CA GLU A 244 21.26 0.85 -0.31
C GLU A 244 22.34 -0.23 -0.28
N ALA A 245 23.49 0.04 -0.93
CA ALA A 245 24.60 -0.90 -1.05
C ALA A 245 25.45 -0.95 0.23
#